data_18a31981460d6b97346336af63004744
#
_entry.id   18a31981460d6b97346336af63004744
#
_cell.length_a   1.000
_cell.length_b   1.000
_cell.length_c   1.000
_cell.angle_alpha   90.00
_cell.angle_beta   90.00
_cell.angle_gamma   90.00
#
_symmetry.space_group_name_H-M   'P 1'
#
loop_
_entity.id
_entity.type
_entity.pdbx_description
1 polymer ?
#
loop_
_entity_poly.entity_id
_entity_poly.type
_entity_poly.pdbx_seq_one_letter_code
_entity_poly.pdbx_strand_id
1 'polypeptide(L)'
;VACCTQNFGFFKAMDGQTKAAAQKAYSALLGDVMRKSVEGVDLLVLDEAVAACNHGLIEEATLIDFLRGRPKALEVVLTGRDPSQHLLDAADYVTEMRKCKHPFERGIAARRGIEF
;
A
#
# COMPACT_ATOMS: atom_id res chain seq x y z
N VAL A 1 7.18 -9.87 -7.76
CA VAL A 1 6.47 -8.60 -7.53
C VAL A 1 5.10 -8.67 -8.18
N ALA A 2 4.04 -8.33 -7.43
CA ALA A 2 2.69 -8.17 -7.95
C ALA A 2 2.38 -6.67 -8.03
N CYS A 3 1.77 -6.23 -9.11
CA CYS A 3 1.33 -4.84 -9.29
C CYS A 3 0.03 -4.78 -10.08
N CYS A 4 -0.70 -3.69 -9.93
CA CYS A 4 -1.84 -3.41 -10.78
C CYS A 4 -1.33 -3.07 -12.19
N THR A 5 -1.77 -3.83 -13.20
CA THR A 5 -1.36 -3.63 -14.60
C THR A 5 -2.16 -2.53 -15.29
N GLN A 6 -3.29 -2.11 -14.71
CA GLN A 6 -4.11 -1.03 -15.22
C GLN A 6 -3.60 0.32 -14.71
N ASN A 7 -3.49 1.30 -15.61
CA ASN A 7 -3.13 2.66 -15.25
C ASN A 7 -4.41 3.50 -15.09
N PHE A 8 -4.73 3.87 -13.87
CA PHE A 8 -5.87 4.72 -13.55
C PHE A 8 -5.51 6.22 -13.44
N GLY A 9 -4.23 6.56 -13.58
CA GLY A 9 -3.73 7.92 -13.36
C GLY A 9 -3.70 8.31 -11.88
N PHE A 10 -3.62 9.62 -11.61
CA PHE A 10 -3.59 10.12 -10.24
C PHE A 10 -4.99 10.13 -9.63
N PHE A 11 -5.12 9.62 -8.41
CA PHE A 11 -6.39 9.50 -7.69
C PHE A 11 -7.21 10.81 -7.65
N LYS A 12 -6.54 11.95 -7.45
CA LYS A 12 -7.20 13.26 -7.41
C LYS A 12 -7.85 13.68 -8.73
N ALA A 13 -7.40 13.13 -9.85
CA ALA A 13 -7.91 13.41 -11.19
C ALA A 13 -8.96 12.40 -11.68
N MET A 14 -9.21 11.32 -10.93
CA MET A 14 -10.18 10.29 -11.30
C MET A 14 -11.61 10.78 -11.09
N ASP A 15 -12.49 10.50 -12.05
CA ASP A 15 -13.93 10.58 -11.88
C ASP A 15 -14.49 9.42 -11.03
N GLY A 16 -15.78 9.45 -10.74
CA GLY A 16 -16.42 8.43 -9.91
C GLY A 16 -16.37 7.01 -10.50
N GLN A 17 -16.50 6.88 -11.81
CA GLN A 17 -16.47 5.59 -12.51
C GLN A 17 -15.05 5.00 -12.49
N THR A 18 -14.05 5.81 -12.76
CA THR A 18 -12.63 5.43 -12.70
C THR A 18 -12.22 5.03 -11.28
N LYS A 19 -12.69 5.75 -10.26
CA LYS A 19 -12.45 5.39 -8.84
C LYS A 19 -13.05 4.03 -8.49
N ALA A 20 -14.28 3.74 -8.90
CA ALA A 20 -14.91 2.44 -8.67
C ALA A 20 -14.17 1.29 -9.37
N ALA A 21 -13.72 1.51 -10.61
CA ALA A 21 -12.91 0.54 -11.35
C ALA A 21 -11.54 0.31 -10.68
N ALA A 22 -10.88 1.37 -10.23
CA ALA A 22 -9.62 1.30 -9.49
C ALA A 22 -9.80 0.53 -8.17
N GLN A 23 -10.81 0.87 -7.36
CA GLN A 23 -11.12 0.15 -6.12
C GLN A 23 -11.30 -1.35 -6.35
N LYS A 24 -12.06 -1.74 -7.38
CA LYS A 24 -12.26 -3.15 -7.73
C LYS A 24 -10.94 -3.84 -8.08
N ALA A 25 -10.10 -3.20 -8.89
CA ALA A 25 -8.82 -3.74 -9.32
C ALA A 25 -7.83 -3.89 -8.14
N TYR A 26 -7.70 -2.87 -7.29
CA TYR A 26 -6.80 -2.90 -6.13
C TYR A 26 -7.27 -3.87 -5.04
N SER A 27 -8.59 -3.95 -4.79
CA SER A 27 -9.14 -4.93 -3.85
C SER A 27 -8.92 -6.37 -4.33
N ALA A 28 -9.07 -6.62 -5.63
CA ALA A 28 -8.79 -7.94 -6.20
C ALA A 28 -7.30 -8.29 -6.09
N LEU A 29 -6.41 -7.35 -6.41
CA LEU A 29 -4.95 -7.53 -6.25
C LEU A 29 -4.57 -7.84 -4.81
N LEU A 30 -5.09 -7.08 -3.84
CA LEU A 30 -4.86 -7.33 -2.42
C LEU A 30 -5.29 -8.74 -2.02
N GLY A 31 -6.50 -9.15 -2.40
CA GLY A 31 -7.00 -10.50 -2.12
C GLY A 31 -6.12 -11.61 -2.71
N ASP A 32 -5.62 -11.42 -3.93
CA ASP A 32 -4.70 -12.37 -4.57
C ASP A 32 -3.36 -12.45 -3.85
N VAL A 33 -2.79 -11.30 -3.48
CA VAL A 33 -1.52 -11.21 -2.76
C VAL A 33 -1.65 -11.85 -1.38
N MET A 34 -2.71 -11.55 -0.63
CA MET A 34 -2.96 -12.13 0.68
C MET A 34 -3.06 -13.67 0.62
N ARG A 35 -3.80 -14.23 -0.34
CA ARG A 35 -3.89 -15.69 -0.53
C ARG A 35 -2.55 -16.32 -0.84
N LYS A 36 -1.77 -15.72 -1.74
CA LYS A 36 -0.45 -16.25 -2.16
C LYS A 36 0.61 -16.11 -1.07
N SER A 37 0.50 -15.11 -0.21
CA SER A 37 1.52 -14.83 0.81
C SER A 37 1.45 -15.79 2.01
N VAL A 38 0.34 -16.49 2.23
CA VAL A 38 0.23 -17.46 3.33
C VAL A 38 0.90 -18.79 3.01
N GLU A 39 1.34 -19.01 1.76
CA GLU A 39 1.99 -20.24 1.30
C GLU A 39 3.43 -19.95 0.83
N GLY A 40 4.40 -20.16 1.72
CA GLY A 40 5.83 -20.14 1.37
C GLY A 40 6.43 -18.75 1.12
N VAL A 41 5.84 -17.71 1.71
CA VAL A 41 6.40 -16.33 1.72
C VAL A 41 6.80 -15.99 3.14
N ASP A 42 8.04 -15.55 3.34
CA ASP A 42 8.54 -15.15 4.65
C ASP A 42 8.32 -13.66 4.91
N LEU A 43 8.34 -12.83 3.85
CA LEU A 43 8.17 -11.39 3.93
C LEU A 43 7.24 -10.88 2.84
N LEU A 44 6.17 -10.19 3.24
CA LEU A 44 5.27 -9.46 2.37
C LEU A 44 5.47 -7.95 2.55
N VAL A 45 5.78 -7.24 1.48
CA VAL A 45 5.83 -5.77 1.49
C VAL A 45 4.65 -5.23 0.67
N LEU A 46 3.79 -4.43 1.30
CA LEU A 46 2.68 -3.73 0.67
C LEU A 46 3.04 -2.25 0.59
N ASP A 47 3.60 -1.86 -0.56
CA ASP A 47 4.06 -0.50 -0.79
C ASP A 47 2.88 0.45 -1.04
N GLU A 48 2.90 1.62 -0.40
CA GLU A 48 1.83 2.64 -0.44
C GLU A 48 0.44 2.12 -0.02
N ALA A 49 0.38 1.02 0.75
CA ALA A 49 -0.89 0.44 1.21
C ALA A 49 -1.70 1.40 2.08
N VAL A 50 -1.03 2.21 2.91
CA VAL A 50 -1.69 3.24 3.73
C VAL A 50 -2.42 4.25 2.86
N ALA A 51 -1.79 4.72 1.76
CA ALA A 51 -2.43 5.64 0.82
C ALA A 51 -3.62 4.99 0.11
N ALA A 52 -3.52 3.69 -0.23
CA ALA A 52 -4.62 2.93 -0.82
C ALA A 52 -5.83 2.82 0.13
N CYS A 53 -5.61 2.62 1.44
CA CYS A 53 -6.66 2.67 2.46
C CYS A 53 -7.27 4.07 2.56
N ASN A 54 -6.45 5.12 2.71
CA ASN A 54 -6.90 6.50 2.86
C ASN A 54 -7.73 7.00 1.67
N HIS A 55 -7.48 6.46 0.49
CA HIS A 55 -8.24 6.77 -0.72
C HIS A 55 -9.41 5.82 -0.98
N GLY A 56 -9.66 4.83 -0.11
CA GLY A 56 -10.72 3.86 -0.27
C GLY A 56 -10.54 2.91 -1.47
N LEU A 57 -9.29 2.77 -1.96
CA LEU A 57 -8.95 1.80 -3.02
C LEU A 57 -8.91 0.37 -2.50
N ILE A 58 -8.57 0.20 -1.23
CA ILE A 58 -8.67 -1.06 -0.49
C ILE A 58 -9.39 -0.81 0.83
N GLU A 59 -10.09 -1.82 1.33
CA GLU A 59 -10.78 -1.75 2.60
C GLU A 59 -9.81 -2.01 3.75
N GLU A 60 -9.63 -1.02 4.62
CA GLU A 60 -8.69 -1.08 5.74
C GLU A 60 -9.03 -2.23 6.71
N ALA A 61 -10.33 -2.46 6.99
CA ALA A 61 -10.75 -3.55 7.87
C ALA A 61 -10.31 -4.92 7.35
N THR A 62 -10.45 -5.15 6.04
CA THR A 62 -9.97 -6.38 5.39
C THR A 62 -8.45 -6.57 5.54
N LEU A 63 -7.69 -5.49 5.39
CA LEU A 63 -6.23 -5.53 5.59
C LEU A 63 -5.89 -5.84 7.06
N ILE A 64 -6.53 -5.20 8.02
CA ILE A 64 -6.32 -5.43 9.45
C ILE A 64 -6.66 -6.88 9.85
N ASP A 65 -7.77 -7.42 9.35
CA ASP A 65 -8.15 -8.80 9.61
C ASP A 65 -7.11 -9.80 9.08
N PHE A 66 -6.58 -9.54 7.90
CA PHE A 66 -5.46 -10.32 7.37
C PHE A 66 -4.21 -10.22 8.26
N LEU A 67 -3.81 -9.02 8.68
CA LEU A 67 -2.66 -8.80 9.56
C LEU A 67 -2.78 -9.58 10.87
N ARG A 68 -3.97 -9.63 11.44
CA ARG A 68 -4.26 -10.38 12.69
C ARG A 68 -4.29 -11.89 12.48
N GLY A 69 -4.80 -12.34 11.35
CA GLY A 69 -5.00 -13.76 11.02
C GLY A 69 -3.82 -14.41 10.28
N ARG A 70 -2.79 -13.66 9.89
CA ARG A 70 -1.67 -14.16 9.11
C ARG A 70 -0.89 -15.27 9.82
N PRO A 71 -0.22 -16.17 9.10
CA PRO A 71 0.74 -17.11 9.68
C PRO A 71 1.80 -16.37 10.50
N LYS A 72 2.16 -16.88 11.68
CA LYS A 72 3.15 -16.24 12.57
C LYS A 72 4.54 -16.07 11.94
N ALA A 73 4.88 -16.93 10.98
CA ALA A 73 6.15 -16.85 10.25
C ALA A 73 6.16 -15.81 9.15
N LEU A 74 4.99 -15.27 8.76
CA LEU A 74 4.90 -14.24 7.71
C LEU A 74 5.11 -12.86 8.33
N GLU A 75 6.23 -12.23 8.02
CA GLU A 75 6.48 -10.82 8.30
C GLU A 75 5.77 -9.94 7.27
N VAL A 76 5.16 -8.85 7.73
CA VAL A 76 4.46 -7.91 6.83
C VAL A 76 4.93 -6.49 7.07
N VAL A 77 5.30 -5.81 5.98
CA VAL A 77 5.67 -4.39 5.99
C VAL A 77 4.63 -3.60 5.20
N LEU A 78 4.08 -2.57 5.81
CA LEU A 78 3.23 -1.58 5.16
C LEU A 78 4.00 -0.28 5.03
N THR A 79 3.88 0.39 3.89
CA THR A 79 4.40 1.74 3.72
C THR A 79 3.29 2.72 3.36
N GLY A 80 3.56 4.01 3.55
CA GLY A 80 2.66 5.09 3.18
C GLY A 80 2.71 6.26 4.17
N ARG A 81 1.73 7.15 4.07
CA ARG A 81 1.62 8.36 4.88
C ARG A 81 0.28 8.41 5.59
N ASP A 82 0.28 9.06 6.76
CA ASP A 82 -0.94 9.32 7.54
C ASP A 82 -1.75 8.03 7.84
N PRO A 83 -1.13 7.01 8.48
CA PRO A 83 -1.83 5.79 8.87
C PRO A 83 -2.95 6.10 9.87
N SER A 84 -4.06 5.37 9.80
CA SER A 84 -5.10 5.44 10.80
C SER A 84 -4.62 4.90 12.15
N GLN A 85 -5.29 5.28 13.23
CA GLN A 85 -4.99 4.71 14.55
C GLN A 85 -5.17 3.19 14.56
N HIS A 86 -6.13 2.65 13.81
CA HIS A 86 -6.35 1.20 13.73
C HIS A 86 -5.17 0.45 13.11
N LEU A 87 -4.53 1.02 12.08
CA LEU A 87 -3.31 0.44 11.49
C LEU A 87 -2.13 0.54 12.44
N LEU A 88 -1.99 1.66 13.15
CA LEU A 88 -0.95 1.84 14.17
C LEU A 88 -1.11 0.82 15.30
N ASP A 89 -2.34 0.60 15.78
CA ASP A 89 -2.65 -0.35 16.86
C ASP A 89 -2.47 -1.82 16.42
N ALA A 90 -2.54 -2.09 15.11
CA ALA A 90 -2.32 -3.43 14.57
C ALA A 90 -0.84 -3.74 14.29
N ALA A 91 0.05 -2.75 14.34
CA ALA A 91 1.46 -2.89 14.07
C ALA A 91 2.24 -3.27 15.34
N ASP A 92 3.21 -4.19 15.21
CA ASP A 92 4.19 -4.50 16.25
C ASP A 92 5.30 -3.43 16.30
N TYR A 93 5.65 -2.84 15.15
CA TYR A 93 6.66 -1.79 15.00
C TYR A 93 6.12 -0.66 14.14
N VAL A 94 6.34 0.58 14.58
CA VAL A 94 6.03 1.79 13.81
C VAL A 94 7.29 2.64 13.70
N THR A 95 7.69 2.95 12.46
CA THR A 95 8.85 3.81 12.19
C THR A 95 8.40 4.99 11.33
N GLU A 96 8.66 6.20 11.81
CA GLU A 96 8.47 7.41 11.04
C GLU A 96 9.76 7.79 10.32
N MET A 97 9.72 7.87 8.98
CA MET A 97 10.83 8.33 8.16
C MET A 97 10.69 9.82 7.87
N ARG A 98 11.48 10.63 8.56
CA ARG A 98 11.48 12.08 8.41
C ARG A 98 12.36 12.53 7.26
N LYS A 99 11.79 13.33 6.34
CA LYS A 99 12.55 13.99 5.27
C LYS A 99 13.47 15.06 5.87
N CYS A 100 14.78 14.81 5.90
CA CYS A 100 15.77 15.79 6.31
C CYS A 100 16.30 16.60 5.12
N LYS A 101 16.36 15.99 3.91
CA LYS A 101 16.86 16.59 2.67
C LYS A 101 16.25 15.86 1.48
N HIS A 102 15.84 16.59 0.45
CA HIS A 102 15.29 15.99 -0.76
C HIS A 102 15.75 16.73 -2.03
N PRO A 103 16.14 16.01 -3.10
CA PRO A 103 16.57 16.62 -4.36
C PRO A 103 15.53 17.54 -4.99
N PHE A 104 14.25 17.26 -4.83
CA PHE A 104 13.13 18.07 -5.31
C PHE A 104 13.20 19.52 -4.82
N GLU A 105 13.67 19.76 -3.61
CA GLU A 105 13.83 21.12 -3.04
C GLU A 105 14.89 21.95 -3.78
N ARG A 106 15.73 21.29 -4.57
CA ARG A 106 16.73 21.90 -5.45
C ARG A 106 16.31 21.91 -6.92
N GLY A 107 15.03 21.64 -7.21
CA GLY A 107 14.49 21.59 -8.57
C GLY A 107 14.91 20.36 -9.39
N ILE A 108 15.45 19.31 -8.73
CA ILE A 108 15.80 18.06 -9.42
C ILE A 108 14.53 17.24 -9.59
N ALA A 109 14.14 16.97 -10.85
CA ALA A 109 12.99 16.14 -11.17
C ALA A 109 13.26 14.67 -10.86
N ALA A 110 12.17 13.91 -10.69
CA ALA A 110 12.21 12.46 -10.49
C ALA A 110 12.86 11.76 -11.71
N ARG A 111 13.69 10.76 -11.46
CA ARG A 111 14.48 10.05 -12.48
C ARG A 111 13.93 8.65 -12.68
N ARG A 112 13.83 8.25 -13.95
CA ARG A 112 13.36 6.92 -14.31
C ARG A 112 14.30 5.84 -13.75
N GLY A 113 13.72 4.81 -13.14
CA GLY A 113 14.44 3.68 -12.56
C GLY A 113 15.08 3.96 -11.19
N ILE A 114 14.90 5.20 -10.66
CA ILE A 114 15.35 5.60 -9.32
C ILE A 114 14.15 5.99 -8.45
N GLU A 115 13.40 7.01 -8.87
CA GLU A 115 12.22 7.48 -8.14
C GLU A 115 10.90 7.00 -8.76
N PHE A 116 10.88 6.44 -9.97
CA PHE A 116 9.71 5.83 -10.62
C PHE A 116 10.10 4.80 -11.70
#